data_c7d7ba7b5d2168d010b580c99d57cd5a
#
_entry.id   c7d7ba7b5d2168d010b580c99d57cd5a
#
_cell.length_a   1.000
_cell.length_b   1.000
_cell.length_c   1.000
_cell.angle_alpha   90.00
_cell.angle_beta   90.00
_cell.angle_gamma   90.00
#
_symmetry.space_group_name_H-M   'P 1'
#
loop_
_entity.id
_entity.type
_entity.pdbx_description
1 polymer ?
#
loop_
_entity_poly.entity_id
_entity_poly.type
_entity_poly.pdbx_seq_one_letter_code
_entity_poly.pdbx_strand_id
1 'polypeptide(L)'
;TTLSVLAMSIGVAAVVILTALGDGARRYVVGQFSSIGTNLVIVLPGRSGTGGFNPANAITTTPRDLTVDDAAALRRASAVSRLAPLTVGTSEISFGGRLREIIVAGSTSDFIPIRNFELAQGRGLPEEDWNRGSSVAVIGSKIREELFGNEPAVGQLIRVGDRRLRIVGVLKPVGQGLGMNTDELALVPVAVAQA
;
A
#
# COMPACT_ATOMS: atom_id res chain seq x y z
N THR A 1 -46.84 27.74 25.93
CA THR A 1 -45.50 28.32 25.65
C THR A 1 -44.34 27.30 25.82
N THR A 2 -44.37 26.44 26.84
CA THR A 2 -43.32 25.40 27.03
C THR A 2 -43.33 24.34 25.93
N LEU A 3 -44.48 23.94 25.45
CA LEU A 3 -44.63 22.95 24.36
C LEU A 3 -44.06 23.48 23.02
N SER A 4 -44.26 24.77 22.74
CA SER A 4 -43.74 25.38 21.50
C SER A 4 -42.21 25.49 21.52
N VAL A 5 -41.63 25.80 22.70
CA VAL A 5 -40.16 25.85 22.87
C VAL A 5 -39.56 24.44 22.71
N LEU A 6 -40.20 23.42 23.26
CA LEU A 6 -39.76 22.04 23.15
C LEU A 6 -39.78 21.57 21.67
N ALA A 7 -40.86 21.85 20.94
CA ALA A 7 -40.99 21.50 19.53
C ALA A 7 -39.94 22.19 18.67
N MET A 8 -39.67 23.48 18.95
CA MET A 8 -38.61 24.23 18.23
C MET A 8 -37.21 23.71 18.53
N SER A 9 -36.95 23.33 19.77
CA SER A 9 -35.67 22.75 20.19
C SER A 9 -35.39 21.41 19.50
N ILE A 10 -36.40 20.56 19.37
CA ILE A 10 -36.28 19.27 18.68
C ILE A 10 -36.03 19.50 17.19
N GLY A 11 -36.72 20.46 16.56
CA GLY A 11 -36.51 20.79 15.16
C GLY A 11 -35.08 21.27 14.86
N VAL A 12 -34.58 22.19 15.71
CA VAL A 12 -33.19 22.69 15.56
C VAL A 12 -32.18 21.59 15.82
N ALA A 13 -32.38 20.77 16.86
CA ALA A 13 -31.50 19.64 17.18
C ALA A 13 -31.43 18.64 16.01
N ALA A 14 -32.56 18.31 15.39
CA ALA A 14 -32.61 17.41 14.24
C ALA A 14 -31.82 17.95 13.06
N VAL A 15 -31.93 19.23 12.75
CA VAL A 15 -31.18 19.87 11.66
C VAL A 15 -29.68 19.87 11.95
N VAL A 16 -29.28 20.19 13.17
CA VAL A 16 -27.86 20.18 13.59
C VAL A 16 -27.26 18.77 13.49
N ILE A 17 -27.99 17.75 13.95
CA ILE A 17 -27.53 16.35 13.85
C ILE A 17 -27.40 15.93 12.39
N LEU A 18 -28.38 16.27 11.54
CA LEU A 18 -28.37 15.90 10.14
C LEU A 18 -27.21 16.57 9.38
N THR A 19 -26.94 17.84 9.63
CA THR A 19 -25.83 18.56 9.01
C THR A 19 -24.47 18.04 9.51
N ALA A 20 -24.34 17.77 10.81
CA ALA A 20 -23.12 17.18 11.38
C ALA A 20 -22.83 15.79 10.80
N LEU A 21 -23.86 14.96 10.63
CA LEU A 21 -23.76 13.65 10.01
C LEU A 21 -23.35 13.75 8.54
N GLY A 22 -23.92 14.69 7.78
CA GLY A 22 -23.57 14.95 6.39
C GLY A 22 -22.14 15.41 6.22
N ASP A 23 -21.65 16.31 7.06
CA ASP A 23 -20.26 16.77 7.06
C ASP A 23 -19.28 15.65 7.47
N GLY A 24 -19.67 14.84 8.45
CA GLY A 24 -18.88 13.68 8.87
C GLY A 24 -18.74 12.66 7.75
N ALA A 25 -19.82 12.29 7.07
CA ALA A 25 -19.82 11.38 5.94
C ALA A 25 -18.99 11.92 4.77
N ARG A 26 -19.13 13.22 4.45
CA ARG A 26 -18.35 13.87 3.39
C ARG A 26 -16.86 13.82 3.71
N ARG A 27 -16.43 14.16 4.91
CA ARG A 27 -15.02 14.11 5.34
C ARG A 27 -14.47 12.69 5.27
N TYR A 28 -15.26 11.71 5.69
CA TYR A 28 -14.88 10.30 5.62
C TYR A 28 -14.63 9.87 4.17
N VAL A 29 -15.58 10.16 3.27
CA VAL A 29 -15.46 9.81 1.85
C VAL A 29 -14.27 10.53 1.19
N VAL A 30 -14.13 11.84 1.39
CA VAL A 30 -13.01 12.61 0.84
C VAL A 30 -11.67 12.09 1.38
N GLY A 31 -11.59 11.74 2.67
CA GLY A 31 -10.40 11.14 3.27
C GLY A 31 -10.02 9.80 2.61
N GLN A 32 -10.99 8.95 2.33
CA GLN A 32 -10.76 7.67 1.63
C GLN A 32 -10.21 7.87 0.20
N PHE A 33 -10.73 8.84 -0.54
CA PHE A 33 -10.23 9.13 -1.89
C PHE A 33 -8.87 9.85 -1.88
N SER A 34 -8.59 10.68 -0.89
CA SER A 34 -7.29 11.36 -0.76
C SER A 34 -6.14 10.39 -0.49
N SER A 35 -6.41 9.26 0.15
CA SER A 35 -5.40 8.23 0.43
C SER A 35 -4.95 7.46 -0.83
N ILE A 36 -5.73 7.49 -1.91
CA ILE A 36 -5.41 6.81 -3.17
C ILE A 36 -4.44 7.65 -4.05
N GLY A 37 -4.36 8.98 -3.80
CA GLY A 37 -3.60 9.92 -4.64
C GLY A 37 -4.40 10.36 -5.88
N THR A 38 -4.44 11.65 -6.15
CA THR A 38 -5.27 12.25 -7.22
C THR A 38 -4.72 12.03 -8.63
N ASN A 39 -3.43 11.66 -8.77
CA ASN A 39 -2.73 11.55 -10.06
C ASN A 39 -2.09 10.17 -10.26
N LEU A 40 -2.65 9.12 -9.62
CA LEU A 40 -2.15 7.76 -9.75
C LEU A 40 -2.76 7.09 -10.98
N VAL A 41 -1.89 6.62 -11.88
CA VAL A 41 -2.25 5.75 -13.00
C VAL A 41 -1.67 4.36 -12.75
N ILE A 42 -2.52 3.36 -12.73
CA ILE A 42 -2.10 1.96 -12.58
C ILE A 42 -2.15 1.30 -13.96
N VAL A 43 -1.00 0.82 -14.41
CA VAL A 43 -0.87 0.06 -15.66
C VAL A 43 -0.84 -1.42 -15.30
N LEU A 44 -1.82 -2.16 -15.80
CA LEU A 44 -1.93 -3.59 -15.58
C LEU A 44 -1.72 -4.34 -16.90
N PRO A 45 -1.06 -5.51 -16.87
CA PRO A 45 -0.98 -6.36 -18.05
C PRO A 45 -2.38 -6.92 -18.37
N GLY A 46 -2.72 -7.00 -19.65
CA GLY A 46 -3.97 -7.61 -20.08
C GLY A 46 -4.74 -6.81 -21.13
N ARG A 47 -5.80 -7.41 -21.67
CA ARG A 47 -6.77 -6.73 -22.54
C ARG A 47 -8.01 -6.38 -21.71
N SER A 48 -8.34 -5.11 -21.64
CA SER A 48 -9.65 -4.70 -21.13
C SER A 48 -10.68 -5.04 -22.20
N GLY A 49 -11.51 -6.05 -21.97
CA GLY A 49 -12.74 -6.24 -22.73
C GLY A 49 -13.72 -5.09 -22.46
N THR A 50 -14.68 -4.89 -23.34
CA THR A 50 -15.73 -3.86 -23.26
C THR A 50 -16.64 -3.95 -22.01
N GLY A 51 -16.36 -4.86 -21.08
CA GLY A 51 -17.12 -5.13 -19.84
C GLY A 51 -16.64 -4.42 -18.57
N GLY A 52 -15.72 -3.46 -18.66
CA GLY A 52 -15.20 -2.75 -17.49
C GLY A 52 -13.99 -3.42 -16.82
N PHE A 53 -13.38 -2.68 -15.91
CA PHE A 53 -12.20 -3.16 -15.16
C PHE A 53 -12.58 -4.23 -14.14
N ASN A 54 -12.10 -5.46 -14.37
CA ASN A 54 -12.19 -6.54 -13.38
C ASN A 54 -10.77 -6.96 -12.98
N PRO A 55 -10.35 -6.69 -11.73
CA PRO A 55 -9.01 -7.02 -11.24
C PRO A 55 -8.66 -8.51 -11.34
N ALA A 56 -9.67 -9.40 -11.20
CA ALA A 56 -9.47 -10.85 -11.29
C ALA A 56 -9.10 -11.30 -12.71
N ASN A 57 -9.62 -10.64 -13.76
CA ASN A 57 -9.29 -10.95 -15.15
C ASN A 57 -7.91 -10.44 -15.58
N ALA A 58 -7.38 -9.42 -14.88
CA ALA A 58 -6.05 -8.91 -15.15
C ALA A 58 -4.93 -9.90 -14.78
N ILE A 59 -5.22 -10.83 -13.87
CA ILE A 59 -4.25 -11.83 -13.38
C ILE A 59 -4.29 -13.11 -14.24
N THR A 60 -5.39 -13.42 -14.94
CA THR A 60 -5.63 -14.72 -15.55
C THR A 60 -5.46 -14.79 -17.08
N THR A 61 -5.39 -13.67 -17.80
CA THR A 61 -5.42 -13.67 -19.28
C THR A 61 -4.45 -12.68 -19.90
N THR A 62 -3.20 -12.72 -19.49
CA THR A 62 -2.14 -11.87 -20.10
C THR A 62 -1.44 -12.61 -21.24
N PRO A 63 -1.49 -12.10 -22.47
CA PRO A 63 -0.68 -12.66 -23.56
C PRO A 63 0.82 -12.35 -23.43
N ARG A 64 1.18 -11.35 -22.60
CA ARG A 64 2.56 -10.95 -22.30
C ARG A 64 2.60 -10.23 -20.96
N ASP A 65 3.51 -10.64 -20.11
CA ASP A 65 3.80 -9.94 -18.85
C ASP A 65 4.52 -8.61 -19.10
N LEU A 66 4.25 -7.62 -18.26
CA LEU A 66 5.00 -6.37 -18.24
C LEU A 66 6.39 -6.62 -17.66
N THR A 67 7.40 -6.15 -18.35
CA THR A 67 8.79 -6.27 -17.90
C THR A 67 9.28 -4.99 -17.22
N VAL A 68 10.38 -5.09 -16.48
CA VAL A 68 11.07 -3.94 -15.90
C VAL A 68 11.55 -2.97 -16.99
N ASP A 69 11.93 -3.49 -18.17
CA ASP A 69 12.33 -2.67 -19.30
C ASP A 69 11.16 -1.86 -19.90
N ASP A 70 9.95 -2.43 -19.92
CA ASP A 70 8.74 -1.71 -20.32
C ASP A 70 8.48 -0.54 -19.35
N ALA A 71 8.66 -0.77 -18.04
CA ALA A 71 8.56 0.28 -17.02
C ALA A 71 9.65 1.36 -17.22
N ALA A 72 10.89 0.96 -17.50
CA ALA A 72 11.98 1.89 -17.78
C ALA A 72 11.70 2.76 -19.03
N ALA A 73 11.02 2.21 -20.04
CA ALA A 73 10.60 2.95 -21.22
C ALA A 73 9.55 4.03 -20.87
N LEU A 74 8.60 3.72 -19.98
CA LEU A 74 7.59 4.68 -19.52
C LEU A 74 8.20 5.87 -18.75
N ARG A 75 9.33 5.67 -18.06
CA ARG A 75 10.04 6.73 -17.34
C ARG A 75 10.57 7.84 -18.27
N ARG A 76 10.71 7.56 -19.58
CA ARG A 76 11.14 8.56 -20.57
C ARG A 76 10.02 9.51 -21.01
N ALA A 77 8.77 9.21 -20.67
CA ALA A 77 7.63 10.07 -20.99
C ALA A 77 7.64 11.31 -20.08
N SER A 78 7.59 12.49 -20.67
CA SER A 78 7.67 13.78 -19.97
C SER A 78 6.49 14.02 -19.01
N ALA A 79 5.37 13.31 -19.20
CA ALA A 79 4.19 13.39 -18.34
C ALA A 79 4.29 12.52 -17.07
N VAL A 80 5.30 11.63 -16.98
CA VAL A 80 5.50 10.74 -15.84
C VAL A 80 6.47 11.37 -14.85
N SER A 81 5.98 11.77 -13.69
CA SER A 81 6.80 12.36 -12.62
C SER A 81 7.54 11.28 -11.81
N ARG A 82 6.84 10.21 -11.46
CA ARG A 82 7.39 9.07 -10.71
C ARG A 82 6.80 7.78 -11.24
N LEU A 83 7.58 6.71 -11.16
CA LEU A 83 7.15 5.40 -11.63
C LEU A 83 7.73 4.31 -10.71
N ALA A 84 6.87 3.39 -10.30
CA ALA A 84 7.24 2.24 -9.51
C ALA A 84 6.69 0.97 -10.16
N PRO A 85 7.54 0.12 -10.75
CA PRO A 85 7.12 -1.23 -11.13
C PRO A 85 6.69 -1.98 -9.87
N LEU A 86 5.69 -2.83 -9.99
CA LEU A 86 5.15 -3.60 -8.87
C LEU A 86 5.03 -5.07 -9.28
N THR A 87 5.70 -5.93 -8.53
CA THR A 87 5.53 -7.37 -8.57
C THR A 87 4.94 -7.82 -7.24
N VAL A 88 3.87 -8.60 -7.25
CA VAL A 88 3.21 -9.05 -6.02
C VAL A 88 3.22 -10.57 -5.98
N GLY A 89 3.58 -11.12 -4.85
CA GLY A 89 3.56 -12.54 -4.58
C GLY A 89 3.28 -12.80 -3.10
N THR A 90 3.16 -14.07 -2.73
CA THR A 90 3.08 -14.51 -1.34
C THR A 90 4.35 -15.28 -0.98
N SER A 91 4.81 -15.08 0.24
CA SER A 91 5.98 -15.80 0.77
C SER A 91 5.89 -15.94 2.28
N GLU A 92 6.62 -16.89 2.83
CA GLU A 92 6.76 -17.03 4.26
C GLU A 92 7.84 -16.10 4.79
N ILE A 93 7.51 -15.34 5.84
CA ILE A 93 8.47 -14.56 6.62
C ILE A 93 8.74 -15.24 7.95
N SER A 94 10.00 -15.30 8.36
CA SER A 94 10.36 -15.87 9.66
C SER A 94 11.40 -15.04 10.40
N PHE A 95 11.21 -14.98 11.73
CA PHE A 95 12.11 -14.34 12.67
C PHE A 95 11.96 -14.98 14.06
N GLY A 96 13.06 -15.33 14.72
CA GLY A 96 13.04 -15.82 16.11
C GLY A 96 12.20 -17.08 16.34
N GLY A 97 12.06 -17.97 15.34
CA GLY A 97 11.21 -19.16 15.41
C GLY A 97 9.72 -18.90 15.13
N ARG A 98 9.32 -17.64 14.90
CA ARG A 98 7.98 -17.28 14.44
C ARG A 98 7.94 -17.28 12.92
N LEU A 99 6.86 -17.78 12.35
CA LEU A 99 6.67 -17.92 10.91
C LEU A 99 5.27 -17.43 10.54
N ARG A 100 5.16 -16.71 9.43
CA ARG A 100 3.91 -16.22 8.89
C ARG A 100 3.95 -16.14 7.38
N GLU A 101 2.84 -16.44 6.73
CA GLU A 101 2.63 -16.13 5.31
C GLU A 101 2.23 -14.66 5.16
N ILE A 102 2.87 -13.96 4.25
CA ILE A 102 2.68 -12.53 4.00
C ILE A 102 2.61 -12.25 2.49
N ILE A 103 2.07 -11.08 2.16
CA ILE A 103 2.17 -10.52 0.82
C ILE A 103 3.54 -9.84 0.68
N VAL A 104 4.28 -10.22 -0.35
CA VAL A 104 5.55 -9.59 -0.71
C VAL A 104 5.34 -8.76 -1.96
N ALA A 105 5.65 -7.47 -1.88
CA ALA A 105 5.63 -6.56 -3.00
C ALA A 105 7.06 -6.16 -3.38
N GLY A 106 7.47 -6.51 -4.58
CA GLY A 106 8.71 -6.03 -5.17
C GLY A 106 8.49 -4.71 -5.89
N SER A 107 9.21 -3.66 -5.48
CA SER A 107 9.08 -2.35 -6.11
C SER A 107 10.36 -1.52 -5.93
N THR A 108 10.26 -0.21 -6.15
CA THR A 108 11.35 0.75 -6.05
C THR A 108 11.15 1.74 -4.91
N SER A 109 12.12 2.60 -4.65
CA SER A 109 12.04 3.70 -3.68
C SER A 109 10.84 4.63 -3.90
N ASP A 110 10.41 4.79 -5.16
CA ASP A 110 9.29 5.64 -5.53
C ASP A 110 7.91 5.10 -5.09
N PHE A 111 7.81 3.81 -4.73
CA PHE A 111 6.54 3.20 -4.37
C PHE A 111 5.89 3.86 -3.15
N ILE A 112 6.67 4.08 -2.09
CA ILE A 112 6.20 4.69 -0.84
C ILE A 112 5.63 6.11 -1.09
N PRO A 113 6.36 7.04 -1.76
CA PRO A 113 5.82 8.36 -2.04
C PRO A 113 4.68 8.38 -3.06
N ILE A 114 4.68 7.48 -4.07
CA ILE A 114 3.56 7.38 -5.03
C ILE A 114 2.27 6.97 -4.33
N ARG A 115 2.36 6.03 -3.38
CA ARG A 115 1.22 5.53 -2.61
C ARG A 115 0.91 6.40 -1.39
N ASN A 116 1.68 7.45 -1.17
CA ASN A 116 1.55 8.36 -0.02
C ASN A 116 1.58 7.62 1.33
N PHE A 117 2.40 6.55 1.40
CA PHE A 117 2.60 5.82 2.64
C PHE A 117 3.55 6.57 3.56
N GLU A 118 3.32 6.48 4.85
CA GLU A 118 4.19 7.04 5.86
C GLU A 118 4.99 5.94 6.57
N LEU A 119 6.22 6.27 6.92
CA LEU A 119 7.08 5.42 7.73
C LEU A 119 6.87 5.71 9.22
N ALA A 120 6.69 4.66 10.01
CA ALA A 120 6.68 4.74 11.47
C ALA A 120 8.12 4.76 12.02
N GLN A 121 9.02 3.98 11.39
CA GLN A 121 10.41 3.86 11.82
C GLN A 121 11.32 3.60 10.61
N GLY A 122 12.56 4.04 10.71
CA GLY A 122 13.59 3.77 9.71
C GLY A 122 13.44 4.59 8.44
N ARG A 123 13.75 3.97 7.30
CA ARG A 123 13.76 4.59 5.97
C ARG A 123 13.08 3.69 4.94
N GLY A 124 12.71 4.26 3.78
CA GLY A 124 12.21 3.52 2.62
C GLY A 124 13.27 2.66 1.94
N LEU A 125 12.88 2.03 0.85
CA LEU A 125 13.83 1.32 0.00
C LEU A 125 14.88 2.31 -0.54
N PRO A 126 16.15 1.86 -0.68
CA PRO A 126 17.18 2.70 -1.26
C PRO A 126 16.91 2.96 -2.75
N GLU A 127 17.42 4.09 -3.24
CA GLU A 127 17.45 4.36 -4.67
C GLU A 127 18.56 3.51 -5.29
N GLU A 128 18.17 2.51 -6.04
CA GLU A 128 19.06 1.56 -6.68
C GLU A 128 18.66 1.35 -8.15
N ASP A 129 19.58 0.77 -8.92
CA ASP A 129 19.27 0.24 -10.25
C ASP A 129 18.22 -0.88 -10.11
N TRP A 130 17.17 -0.83 -10.89
CA TRP A 130 16.06 -1.78 -10.84
C TRP A 130 16.46 -3.23 -11.09
N ASN A 131 17.59 -3.43 -11.75
CA ASN A 131 18.19 -4.75 -12.00
C ASN A 131 19.11 -5.22 -10.86
N ARG A 132 19.38 -4.34 -9.89
CA ARG A 132 20.17 -4.65 -8.69
C ARG A 132 19.32 -4.48 -7.46
N GLY A 133 19.15 -5.53 -6.66
CA GLY A 133 18.42 -5.46 -5.41
C GLY A 133 19.33 -5.67 -4.24
N SER A 134 19.43 -4.68 -3.34
CA SER A 134 20.01 -4.91 -2.02
C SER A 134 19.09 -5.81 -1.19
N SER A 135 19.68 -6.61 -0.31
CA SER A 135 18.95 -7.52 0.58
C SER A 135 18.29 -6.76 1.73
N VAL A 136 17.34 -5.88 1.42
CA VAL A 136 16.61 -5.06 2.38
C VAL A 136 15.10 -5.22 2.22
N ALA A 137 14.38 -4.92 3.31
CA ALA A 137 12.92 -4.95 3.32
C ALA A 137 12.35 -3.81 4.16
N VAL A 138 11.19 -3.30 3.76
CA VAL A 138 10.31 -2.46 4.58
C VAL A 138 9.08 -3.28 4.90
N ILE A 139 8.73 -3.37 6.17
CA ILE A 139 7.61 -4.22 6.62
C ILE A 139 6.42 -3.39 7.10
N GLY A 140 5.23 -3.96 6.97
CA GLY A 140 4.00 -3.38 7.52
C GLY A 140 3.92 -3.46 9.04
N SER A 141 3.04 -2.65 9.61
CA SER A 141 2.86 -2.54 11.06
C SER A 141 2.47 -3.86 11.73
N LYS A 142 1.59 -4.62 11.12
CA LYS A 142 1.11 -5.90 11.67
C LYS A 142 2.19 -6.98 11.66
N ILE A 143 3.01 -7.02 10.60
CA ILE A 143 4.19 -7.92 10.55
C ILE A 143 5.15 -7.57 11.70
N ARG A 144 5.40 -6.27 11.92
CA ARG A 144 6.25 -5.82 13.02
C ARG A 144 5.70 -6.26 14.37
N GLU A 145 4.41 -6.08 14.63
CA GLU A 145 3.78 -6.45 15.90
C GLU A 145 3.83 -7.96 16.16
N GLU A 146 3.54 -8.78 15.16
CA GLU A 146 3.45 -10.23 15.32
C GLU A 146 4.82 -10.91 15.41
N LEU A 147 5.80 -10.45 14.65
CA LEU A 147 7.15 -11.07 14.67
C LEU A 147 8.04 -10.52 15.78
N PHE A 148 7.97 -9.22 16.05
CA PHE A 148 8.90 -8.55 16.96
C PHE A 148 8.26 -8.13 18.29
N GLY A 149 6.94 -7.95 18.35
CA GLY A 149 6.27 -7.47 19.55
C GLY A 149 6.84 -6.11 20.00
N ASN A 150 7.55 -6.10 21.14
CA ASN A 150 8.19 -4.88 21.67
C ASN A 150 9.66 -4.71 21.26
N GLU A 151 10.23 -5.69 20.56
CA GLU A 151 11.62 -5.60 20.10
C GLU A 151 11.79 -4.65 18.92
N PRO A 152 12.94 -4.00 18.77
CA PRO A 152 13.21 -3.16 17.60
C PRO A 152 13.31 -4.03 16.34
N ALA A 153 12.49 -3.72 15.34
CA ALA A 153 12.47 -4.45 14.06
C ALA A 153 13.52 -3.90 13.07
N VAL A 154 13.75 -2.58 13.05
CA VAL A 154 14.70 -1.96 12.12
C VAL A 154 16.13 -2.41 12.43
N GLY A 155 16.85 -2.85 11.39
CA GLY A 155 18.21 -3.38 11.49
C GLY A 155 18.26 -4.90 11.66
N GLN A 156 17.18 -5.57 12.05
CA GLN A 156 17.12 -7.01 12.18
C GLN A 156 17.15 -7.73 10.83
N LEU A 157 17.66 -8.95 10.85
CA LEU A 157 17.65 -9.86 9.70
C LEU A 157 16.45 -10.78 9.80
N ILE A 158 15.61 -10.75 8.78
CA ILE A 158 14.49 -11.66 8.59
C ILE A 158 14.76 -12.61 7.44
N ARG A 159 14.09 -13.74 7.44
CA ARG A 159 14.06 -14.65 6.31
C ARG A 159 12.71 -14.49 5.61
N VAL A 160 12.75 -14.23 4.31
CA VAL A 160 11.57 -14.18 3.43
C VAL A 160 11.79 -15.21 2.34
N GLY A 161 11.01 -16.29 2.37
CA GLY A 161 11.28 -17.45 1.54
C GLY A 161 12.69 -17.98 1.76
N ASP A 162 13.47 -18.04 0.69
CA ASP A 162 14.88 -18.51 0.74
C ASP A 162 15.91 -17.41 1.00
N ARG A 163 15.47 -16.14 1.11
CA ARG A 163 16.36 -14.99 1.20
C ARG A 163 16.41 -14.42 2.61
N ARG A 164 17.60 -13.93 3.00
CA ARG A 164 17.78 -13.13 4.21
C ARG A 164 17.78 -11.66 3.85
N LEU A 165 16.87 -10.89 4.44
CA LEU A 165 16.70 -9.48 4.20
C LEU A 165 16.85 -8.69 5.49
N ARG A 166 17.48 -7.51 5.43
CA ARG A 166 17.59 -6.60 6.56
C ARG A 166 16.40 -5.63 6.54
N ILE A 167 15.70 -5.51 7.65
CA ILE A 167 14.65 -4.51 7.80
C ILE A 167 15.28 -3.13 7.88
N VAL A 168 14.89 -2.24 6.95
CA VAL A 168 15.35 -0.84 6.90
C VAL A 168 14.26 0.15 7.34
N GLY A 169 13.00 -0.27 7.32
CA GLY A 169 11.89 0.57 7.74
C GLY A 169 10.64 -0.21 8.09
N VAL A 170 9.73 0.46 8.78
CA VAL A 170 8.41 -0.03 9.16
C VAL A 170 7.39 1.01 8.72
N LEU A 171 6.34 0.57 8.00
CA LEU A 171 5.24 1.43 7.59
C LEU A 171 4.33 1.77 8.78
N LYS A 172 3.75 2.97 8.76
CA LYS A 172 2.66 3.30 9.68
C LYS A 172 1.42 2.44 9.37
N PRO A 173 0.62 2.11 10.38
CA PRO A 173 -0.65 1.41 10.14
C PRO A 173 -1.57 2.31 9.29
N VAL A 174 -2.01 1.79 8.16
CA VAL A 174 -2.94 2.47 7.25
C VAL A 174 -4.34 1.88 7.37
N GLY A 175 -4.46 0.69 7.95
CA GLY A 175 -5.69 -0.07 7.99
C GLY A 175 -6.02 -0.70 6.64
N GLN A 176 -7.24 -1.23 6.52
CA GLN A 176 -7.74 -1.77 5.25
C GLN A 176 -8.10 -0.62 4.30
N GLY A 177 -7.14 -0.18 3.50
CA GLY A 177 -7.38 0.71 2.38
C GLY A 177 -7.90 -0.04 1.15
N LEU A 178 -8.49 0.69 0.20
CA LEU A 178 -8.96 0.13 -1.07
C LEU A 178 -7.80 -0.58 -1.81
N GLY A 179 -7.78 -1.90 -1.79
CA GLY A 179 -7.04 -2.74 -2.71
C GLY A 179 -5.92 -3.60 -2.14
N MET A 180 -5.21 -3.20 -1.08
CA MET A 180 -4.13 -4.00 -0.48
C MET A 180 -4.00 -3.73 1.01
N ASN A 181 -3.89 -4.79 1.82
CA ASN A 181 -3.63 -4.65 3.25
C ASN A 181 -2.13 -4.36 3.45
N THR A 182 -1.80 -3.08 3.53
CA THR A 182 -0.42 -2.61 3.71
C THR A 182 0.19 -3.00 5.04
N ASP A 183 -0.64 -3.29 6.04
CA ASP A 183 -0.16 -3.69 7.36
C ASP A 183 0.44 -5.10 7.35
N GLU A 184 0.05 -5.93 6.37
CA GLU A 184 0.55 -7.30 6.15
C GLU A 184 1.52 -7.40 4.96
N LEU A 185 2.03 -6.28 4.48
CA LEU A 185 2.90 -6.20 3.32
C LEU A 185 4.38 -6.17 3.72
N ALA A 186 5.21 -6.93 3.03
CA ALA A 186 6.66 -6.71 3.00
C ALA A 186 7.05 -6.13 1.64
N LEU A 187 7.62 -4.93 1.65
CA LEU A 187 8.12 -4.25 0.46
C LEU A 187 9.62 -4.53 0.31
N VAL A 188 10.01 -5.06 -0.83
CA VAL A 188 11.40 -5.42 -1.17
C VAL A 188 11.79 -4.78 -2.50
N PRO A 189 13.08 -4.64 -2.83
CA PRO A 189 13.49 -4.22 -4.18
C PRO A 189 12.95 -5.16 -5.26
N VAL A 190 12.56 -4.60 -6.41
CA VAL A 190 11.93 -5.38 -7.50
C VAL A 190 12.81 -6.55 -7.96
N ALA A 191 14.12 -6.36 -8.05
CA ALA A 191 15.04 -7.43 -8.43
C ALA A 191 15.10 -8.58 -7.39
N VAL A 192 14.84 -8.29 -6.12
CA VAL A 192 14.79 -9.31 -5.06
C VAL A 192 13.51 -10.14 -5.14
N ALA A 193 12.40 -9.51 -5.54
CA ALA A 193 11.11 -10.19 -5.67
C ALA A 193 11.01 -11.07 -6.93
N GLN A 194 11.79 -10.77 -7.97
CA GLN A 194 11.80 -11.51 -9.24
C GLN A 194 12.79 -12.68 -9.27
N ALA A 195 13.65 -12.80 -8.29
CA ALA A 195 14.69 -13.81 -8.22
C ALA A 195 14.34 -14.92 -7.22
#